data_0a0e1962ecfd4a6e66dd90cda25f6b27
#
_entry.id   0a0e1962ecfd4a6e66dd90cda25f6b27
#
_cell.length_a   1.000
_cell.length_b   1.000
_cell.length_c   1.000
_cell.angle_alpha   90.00
_cell.angle_beta   90.00
_cell.angle_gamma   90.00
#
_symmetry.space_group_name_H-M   'P 1'
#
loop_
_entity.id
_entity.type
_entity.pdbx_description
1 polymer ?
#
loop_
_entity_poly.entity_id
_entity_poly.type
_entity_poly.pdbx_seq_one_letter_code
_entity_poly.pdbx_strand_id
1 'polypeptide(L)'
;WPWLALCDRTCIDATGLGIGWSDDAQDQFGEHRIEAVTFTSRSKEALAYPVRSGMEDRKTRIPYDPKIRADLRAVTKQTTAAGNIRFTAERTADGHADHFWALALAQQAASSPSAPIEYTSTGQPRGADAQGFM
;
A
#
# COMPACT_ATOMS: atom_id res chain seq x y z
N TRP A 1 3.52 1.61 -17.63
CA TRP A 1 3.61 1.76 -16.16
C TRP A 1 5.05 1.96 -15.69
N PRO A 2 5.77 2.96 -16.23
CA PRO A 2 7.19 3.14 -15.92
C PRO A 2 7.44 3.40 -14.42
N TRP A 3 6.49 4.01 -13.73
CA TRP A 3 6.60 4.30 -12.29
C TRP A 3 6.59 3.05 -11.41
N LEU A 4 5.78 2.06 -11.75
CA LEU A 4 5.69 0.82 -10.98
C LEU A 4 6.99 0.01 -11.07
N ALA A 5 7.69 0.10 -12.20
CA ALA A 5 8.98 -0.56 -12.37
C ALA A 5 10.07 -0.02 -11.43
N LEU A 6 9.93 1.22 -10.96
CA LEU A 6 10.89 1.89 -10.07
C LEU A 6 10.56 1.69 -8.58
N CYS A 7 9.38 1.17 -8.26
CA CYS A 7 8.95 0.97 -6.88
C CYS A 7 9.22 -0.47 -6.43
N ASP A 8 9.77 -0.64 -5.23
CA ASP A 8 9.91 -1.96 -4.62
C ASP A 8 8.56 -2.55 -4.25
N ARG A 9 7.63 -1.73 -3.82
CA ARG A 9 6.24 -2.10 -3.50
C ARG A 9 5.28 -0.96 -3.82
N THR A 10 4.09 -1.32 -4.26
CA THR A 10 3.01 -0.38 -4.58
C THR A 10 1.68 -0.92 -4.07
N CYS A 11 0.87 -0.07 -3.44
CA CYS A 11 -0.53 -0.36 -3.13
C CYS A 11 -1.41 0.40 -4.13
N ILE A 12 -2.38 -0.29 -4.69
CA ILE A 12 -3.34 0.27 -5.67
C ILE A 12 -4.74 0.16 -5.10
N ASP A 13 -5.53 1.23 -5.21
CA ASP A 13 -6.97 1.16 -4.90
C ASP A 13 -7.67 0.27 -5.93
N ALA A 14 -8.08 -0.91 -5.47
CA ALA A 14 -8.79 -1.92 -6.25
C ALA A 14 -10.31 -1.80 -6.08
N THR A 15 -10.84 -0.59 -5.83
CA THR A 15 -12.28 -0.36 -5.71
C THR A 15 -12.87 -0.02 -7.09
N GLY A 16 -13.93 -0.71 -7.50
CA GLY A 16 -14.62 -0.43 -8.76
C GLY A 16 -13.72 -0.61 -9.98
N LEU A 17 -13.45 0.45 -10.74
CA LEU A 17 -12.60 0.41 -11.93
C LEU A 17 -11.13 0.08 -11.61
N GLY A 18 -10.69 0.28 -10.38
CA GLY A 18 -9.32 -0.02 -9.96
C GLY A 18 -8.98 -1.52 -9.93
N ILE A 19 -9.98 -2.40 -9.93
CA ILE A 19 -9.80 -3.86 -9.95
C ILE A 19 -8.99 -4.27 -11.18
N GLY A 20 -9.45 -3.91 -12.38
CA GLY A 20 -8.74 -4.29 -13.61
C GLY A 20 -7.31 -3.75 -13.68
N TRP A 21 -7.08 -2.55 -13.17
CA TRP A 21 -5.73 -1.96 -13.15
C TRP A 21 -4.80 -2.64 -12.14
N SER A 22 -5.34 -3.06 -10.98
CA SER A 22 -4.55 -3.81 -10.01
C SER A 22 -4.21 -5.21 -10.52
N ASP A 23 -5.13 -5.89 -11.19
CA ASP A 23 -4.93 -7.21 -11.79
C ASP A 23 -3.85 -7.15 -12.88
N ASP A 24 -3.94 -6.21 -13.83
CA ASP A 24 -2.93 -6.00 -14.87
C ASP A 24 -1.55 -5.68 -14.28
N ALA A 25 -1.51 -4.89 -13.19
CA ALA A 25 -0.26 -4.57 -12.53
C ALA A 25 0.33 -5.79 -11.80
N GLN A 26 -0.51 -6.61 -11.15
CA GLN A 26 -0.07 -7.84 -10.50
C GLN A 26 0.43 -8.87 -11.51
N ASP A 27 -0.21 -9.01 -12.65
CA ASP A 27 0.23 -9.88 -13.75
C ASP A 27 1.61 -9.48 -14.28
N GLN A 28 1.87 -8.16 -14.37
CA GLN A 28 3.12 -7.65 -14.91
C GLN A 28 4.28 -7.62 -13.89
N PHE A 29 4.01 -7.29 -12.63
CA PHE A 29 5.03 -7.03 -11.61
C PHE A 29 5.01 -8.02 -10.43
N GLY A 30 4.02 -8.87 -10.35
CA GLY A 30 3.81 -9.84 -9.29
C GLY A 30 3.07 -9.30 -8.06
N GLU A 31 2.29 -10.18 -7.42
CA GLU A 31 1.50 -9.84 -6.22
C GLU A 31 2.36 -9.40 -5.03
N HIS A 32 3.61 -9.87 -4.95
CA HIS A 32 4.54 -9.47 -3.89
C HIS A 32 4.95 -7.99 -3.98
N ARG A 33 4.91 -7.40 -5.19
CA ARG A 33 5.19 -5.98 -5.42
C ARG A 33 3.95 -5.12 -5.46
N ILE A 34 2.85 -5.69 -5.93
CA ILE A 34 1.59 -4.97 -6.13
C ILE A 34 0.54 -5.50 -5.16
N GLU A 35 0.12 -4.68 -4.22
CA GLU A 35 -0.98 -4.96 -3.31
C GLU A 35 -2.26 -4.26 -3.79
N ALA A 36 -3.29 -5.05 -4.10
CA ALA A 36 -4.62 -4.56 -4.41
C ALA A 36 -5.39 -4.28 -3.12
N VAL A 37 -5.76 -3.04 -2.87
CA VAL A 37 -6.45 -2.62 -1.64
C VAL A 37 -7.88 -2.21 -1.96
N THR A 38 -8.86 -2.97 -1.49
CA THR A 38 -10.27 -2.59 -1.62
C THR A 38 -10.65 -1.62 -0.49
N PHE A 39 -11.19 -0.47 -0.86
CA PHE A 39 -11.65 0.54 0.10
C PHE A 39 -12.99 0.16 0.72
N THR A 40 -12.94 -0.23 1.97
CA THR A 40 -14.08 -0.43 2.87
C THR A 40 -13.96 0.54 4.04
N SER A 41 -14.99 0.66 4.89
CA SER A 41 -14.86 1.48 6.11
C SER A 41 -13.70 1.01 6.99
N ARG A 42 -13.49 -0.30 7.09
CA ARG A 42 -12.42 -0.90 7.89
C ARG A 42 -11.03 -0.65 7.29
N SER A 43 -10.86 -0.85 5.97
CA SER A 43 -9.56 -0.60 5.33
C SER A 43 -9.22 0.89 5.33
N LYS A 44 -10.20 1.77 5.10
CA LYS A 44 -10.00 3.22 5.22
C LYS A 44 -9.60 3.65 6.62
N GLU A 45 -10.19 3.05 7.65
CA GLU A 45 -9.79 3.30 9.04
C GLU A 45 -8.32 2.88 9.28
N ALA A 46 -7.95 1.67 8.87
CA ALA A 46 -6.60 1.14 9.01
C ALA A 46 -5.55 1.99 8.26
N LEU A 47 -5.91 2.54 7.10
CA LEU A 47 -5.05 3.40 6.30
C LEU A 47 -4.94 4.84 6.83
N ALA A 48 -6.03 5.39 7.40
CA ALA A 48 -6.07 6.78 7.83
C ALA A 48 -5.27 7.06 9.12
N TYR A 49 -5.29 6.15 10.08
CA TYR A 49 -4.56 6.34 11.34
C TYR A 49 -3.04 6.46 11.16
N PRO A 50 -2.35 5.64 10.37
CA PRO A 50 -0.93 5.80 10.09
C PRO A 50 -0.56 7.15 9.48
N VAL A 51 -1.41 7.69 8.58
CA VAL A 51 -1.19 9.04 8.01
C VAL A 51 -1.17 10.09 9.10
N ARG A 52 -2.15 10.04 10.00
CA ARG A 52 -2.23 10.97 11.12
C ARG A 52 -1.02 10.83 12.04
N SER A 53 -0.72 9.63 12.50
CA SER A 53 0.41 9.37 13.41
C SER A 53 1.74 9.78 12.79
N GLY A 54 1.95 9.45 11.49
CA GLY A 54 3.16 9.83 10.76
C GLY A 54 3.35 11.35 10.66
N MET A 55 2.26 12.10 10.56
CA MET A 55 2.29 13.58 10.59
C MET A 55 2.57 14.12 11.99
N GLU A 56 1.86 13.63 13.02
CA GLU A 56 2.05 14.01 14.41
C GLU A 56 3.48 13.74 14.88
N ASP A 57 4.04 12.60 14.52
CA ASP A 57 5.41 12.19 14.83
C ASP A 57 6.47 12.87 13.94
N ARG A 58 6.08 13.69 12.99
CA ARG A 58 6.97 14.34 11.99
C ARG A 58 7.80 13.35 11.15
N LYS A 59 7.32 12.12 10.99
CA LYS A 59 7.94 11.09 10.15
C LYS A 59 7.52 11.19 8.69
N THR A 60 6.37 11.80 8.42
CA THR A 60 5.83 12.00 7.06
C THR A 60 6.12 13.41 6.59
N ARG A 61 6.75 13.55 5.43
CA ARG A 61 6.99 14.82 4.76
C ARG A 61 6.22 14.85 3.46
N ILE A 62 5.58 15.97 3.19
CA ILE A 62 4.80 16.21 1.98
C ILE A 62 5.32 17.47 1.27
N PRO A 63 5.17 17.56 -0.06
CA PRO A 63 5.45 18.79 -0.78
C PRO A 63 4.64 19.97 -0.24
N TYR A 64 5.20 21.18 -0.35
CA TYR A 64 4.47 22.39 -0.04
C TYR A 64 3.52 22.73 -1.20
N ASP A 65 2.35 22.10 -1.19
CA ASP A 65 1.30 22.28 -2.19
C ASP A 65 -0.04 22.54 -1.49
N PRO A 66 -0.75 23.64 -1.86
CA PRO A 66 -2.04 23.97 -1.26
C PRO A 66 -3.12 22.90 -1.49
N LYS A 67 -3.12 22.21 -2.65
CA LYS A 67 -4.09 21.17 -2.97
C LYS A 67 -3.88 19.94 -2.11
N ILE A 68 -2.63 19.48 -1.99
CA ILE A 68 -2.28 18.36 -1.10
C ILE A 68 -2.71 18.67 0.33
N ARG A 69 -2.43 19.89 0.81
CA ARG A 69 -2.83 20.30 2.15
C ARG A 69 -4.36 20.36 2.32
N ALA A 70 -5.09 20.82 1.30
CA ALA A 70 -6.54 20.85 1.33
C ALA A 70 -7.13 19.43 1.42
N ASP A 71 -6.65 18.51 0.63
CA ASP A 71 -7.08 17.09 0.64
C ASP A 71 -6.80 16.42 1.98
N LEU A 72 -5.63 16.65 2.56
CA LEU A 72 -5.28 16.09 3.87
C LEU A 72 -6.20 16.60 5.00
N ARG A 73 -6.70 17.83 4.88
CA ARG A 73 -7.64 18.42 5.85
C ARG A 73 -9.09 18.04 5.58
N ALA A 74 -9.42 17.67 4.36
CA ALA A 74 -10.80 17.33 3.97
C ALA A 74 -11.28 16.00 4.56
N VAL A 75 -10.35 15.09 4.89
CA VAL A 75 -10.71 13.80 5.47
C VAL A 75 -11.06 13.96 6.94
N THR A 76 -12.29 13.62 7.27
CA THR A 76 -12.82 13.70 8.64
C THR A 76 -13.22 12.33 9.16
N LYS A 77 -13.03 12.14 10.47
CA LYS A 77 -13.51 10.98 11.20
C LYS A 77 -14.95 11.23 11.64
N GLN A 78 -15.85 10.36 11.26
CA GLN A 78 -17.25 10.39 11.66
C GLN A 78 -17.61 9.11 12.42
N THR A 79 -18.45 9.22 13.44
CA THR A 79 -19.02 8.07 14.10
C THR A 79 -20.45 7.91 13.61
N THR A 80 -20.78 6.72 13.09
CA THR A 80 -22.15 6.42 12.65
C THR A 80 -23.07 6.24 13.85
N ALA A 81 -24.40 6.28 13.62
CA ALA A 81 -25.39 6.03 14.67
C ALA A 81 -25.21 4.63 15.33
N ALA A 82 -24.65 3.66 14.61
CA ALA A 82 -24.31 2.34 15.12
C ALA A 82 -22.97 2.26 15.88
N GLY A 83 -22.29 3.40 16.08
CA GLY A 83 -20.99 3.49 16.78
C GLY A 83 -19.76 3.14 15.93
N ASN A 84 -19.92 2.84 14.64
CA ASN A 84 -18.82 2.52 13.77
C ASN A 84 -18.06 3.79 13.32
N ILE A 85 -16.76 3.68 13.21
CA ILE A 85 -15.89 4.76 12.71
C ILE A 85 -15.91 4.73 11.18
N ARG A 86 -16.02 5.91 10.58
CA ARG A 86 -15.93 6.12 9.15
C ARG A 86 -15.04 7.31 8.85
N PHE A 87 -14.07 7.14 7.95
CA PHE A 87 -13.30 8.23 7.39
C PHE A 87 -13.89 8.63 6.05
N THR A 88 -14.22 9.89 5.89
CA THR A 88 -14.89 10.44 4.71
C THR A 88 -14.38 11.83 4.42
N ALA A 89 -14.39 12.20 3.15
CA ALA A 89 -14.21 13.56 2.69
C ALA A 89 -15.44 13.96 1.88
N GLU A 90 -15.82 15.21 1.97
CA GLU A 90 -16.84 15.74 1.08
C GLU A 90 -16.33 15.75 -0.36
N ARG A 91 -17.21 15.42 -1.29
CA ARG A 91 -16.92 15.50 -2.71
C ARG A 91 -16.87 16.95 -3.13
N THR A 92 -15.73 17.38 -3.62
CA THR A 92 -15.55 18.71 -4.21
C THR A 92 -15.40 18.60 -5.73
N ALA A 93 -15.40 19.73 -6.43
CA ALA A 93 -15.10 19.75 -7.87
C ALA A 93 -13.68 19.23 -8.18
N ASP A 94 -12.77 19.30 -7.20
CA ASP A 94 -11.36 18.89 -7.32
C ASP A 94 -11.10 17.44 -6.93
N GLY A 95 -12.12 16.67 -6.52
CA GLY A 95 -11.97 15.25 -6.17
C GLY A 95 -12.53 14.83 -4.80
N HIS A 96 -12.05 13.69 -4.30
CA HIS A 96 -12.47 13.08 -3.04
C HIS A 96 -11.31 12.94 -2.03
N ALA A 97 -10.47 13.95 -1.90
CA ALA A 97 -9.24 13.88 -1.12
C ALA A 97 -8.27 12.80 -1.64
N ASP A 98 -8.07 12.77 -2.95
CA ASP A 98 -7.28 11.74 -3.63
C ASP A 98 -5.83 11.72 -3.16
N HIS A 99 -5.23 12.89 -2.86
CA HIS A 99 -3.88 12.97 -2.31
C HIS A 99 -3.76 12.36 -0.91
N PHE A 100 -4.82 12.44 -0.09
CA PHE A 100 -4.83 11.78 1.21
C PHE A 100 -4.77 10.25 1.06
N TRP A 101 -5.63 9.70 0.21
CA TRP A 101 -5.68 8.26 0.01
C TRP A 101 -4.46 7.72 -0.72
N ALA A 102 -3.90 8.48 -1.66
CA ALA A 102 -2.63 8.13 -2.30
C ALA A 102 -1.47 8.08 -1.28
N LEU A 103 -1.39 9.06 -0.36
CA LEU A 103 -0.41 9.06 0.72
C LEU A 103 -0.62 7.87 1.67
N ALA A 104 -1.86 7.55 2.00
CA ALA A 104 -2.19 6.43 2.87
C ALA A 104 -1.77 5.09 2.27
N LEU A 105 -2.02 4.87 0.98
CA LEU A 105 -1.57 3.70 0.24
C LEU A 105 -0.03 3.64 0.12
N ALA A 106 0.62 4.78 -0.08
CA ALA A 106 2.08 4.84 -0.12
C ALA A 106 2.71 4.47 1.24
N GLN A 107 2.12 4.91 2.35
CA GLN A 107 2.56 4.51 3.69
C GLN A 107 2.32 3.02 3.96
N GLN A 108 1.21 2.47 3.51
CA GLN A 108 0.93 1.05 3.57
C GLN A 108 2.00 0.25 2.82
N ALA A 109 2.32 0.66 1.59
CA ALA A 109 3.37 0.04 0.80
C ALA A 109 4.73 0.09 1.50
N ALA A 110 5.08 1.22 2.09
CA ALA A 110 6.35 1.41 2.79
C ALA A 110 6.46 0.61 4.11
N SER A 111 5.33 0.26 4.74
CA SER A 111 5.30 -0.50 5.99
C SER A 111 5.34 -2.01 5.81
N SER A 112 5.17 -2.50 4.59
CA SER A 112 5.10 -3.93 4.28
C SER A 112 6.40 -4.41 3.62
N PRO A 113 6.87 -5.63 3.90
CA PRO A 113 8.05 -6.19 3.23
C PRO A 113 7.78 -6.34 1.73
N SER A 114 8.74 -5.89 0.91
CA SER A 114 8.59 -5.76 -0.54
C SER A 114 9.13 -6.94 -1.35
N ALA A 115 9.91 -7.84 -0.76
CA ALA A 115 10.52 -8.92 -1.50
C ALA A 115 10.13 -10.30 -0.95
N PRO A 116 9.89 -11.30 -1.81
CA PRO A 116 9.91 -12.67 -1.39
C PRO A 116 11.31 -12.98 -0.83
N ILE A 117 11.37 -13.71 0.27
CA ILE A 117 12.65 -14.21 0.77
C ILE A 117 13.12 -15.27 -0.24
N GLU A 118 14.03 -14.90 -1.12
CA GLU A 118 14.70 -15.87 -1.98
C GLU A 118 15.69 -16.65 -1.14
N TYR A 119 15.31 -17.88 -0.78
CA TYR A 119 16.25 -18.85 -0.25
C TYR A 119 17.11 -19.38 -1.38
N THR A 120 18.26 -18.80 -1.61
CA THR A 120 19.28 -19.46 -2.40
C THR A 120 19.84 -20.59 -1.53
N SER A 121 19.37 -21.81 -1.74
CA SER A 121 19.97 -22.98 -1.12
C SER A 121 21.38 -23.13 -1.68
N THR A 122 22.37 -22.74 -0.91
CA THR A 122 23.79 -23.06 -1.18
C THR A 122 24.11 -24.50 -0.76
N GLY A 123 23.12 -25.36 -0.72
CA GLY A 123 23.29 -26.78 -0.49
C GLY A 123 24.07 -27.41 -1.64
N GLN A 124 25.38 -27.42 -1.53
CA GLN A 124 26.21 -28.30 -2.31
C GLN A 124 25.74 -29.74 -2.03
N PRO A 125 25.36 -30.52 -3.07
CA PRO A 125 25.06 -31.93 -2.84
C PRO A 125 26.34 -32.56 -2.28
N ARG A 126 26.28 -33.03 -1.05
CA ARG A 126 27.33 -33.89 -0.52
C ARG A 126 27.34 -35.12 -1.41
N GLY A 127 28.34 -35.19 -2.27
CA GLY A 127 28.61 -36.36 -3.04
C GLY A 127 28.72 -37.54 -2.07
N ALA A 128 27.86 -38.52 -2.27
CA ALA A 128 28.01 -39.82 -1.63
C ALA A 128 29.21 -40.49 -2.27
N ASP A 129 30.39 -40.28 -1.70
CA ASP A 129 31.54 -41.12 -1.95
C ASP A 129 31.29 -42.45 -1.26
N ALA A 130 30.49 -43.26 -1.93
CA ALA A 130 30.45 -44.69 -1.67
C ALA A 130 31.59 -45.33 -2.44
N GLN A 131 32.79 -45.19 -1.96
CA GLN A 131 33.84 -46.09 -2.36
C GLN A 131 33.84 -47.29 -1.44
N GLY A 132 33.54 -48.43 -2.08
CA GLY A 132 33.49 -49.73 -1.46
C GLY A 132 34.81 -50.13 -0.88
N PHE A 133 34.74 -50.75 0.25
CA PHE A 133 35.75 -51.67 0.74
C PHE A 133 35.38 -53.06 0.32
N MET A 134 36.22 -53.62 -0.49
CA MET A 134 36.33 -55.07 -0.63
C MET A 134 36.84 -55.69 0.64
#